data_04e8bb27498874a20c5f44a68729ed4a
#
_entry.id   04e8bb27498874a20c5f44a68729ed4a
#
_cell.length_a   1.000
_cell.length_b   1.000
_cell.length_c   1.000
_cell.angle_alpha   90.00
_cell.angle_beta   90.00
_cell.angle_gamma   90.00
#
_symmetry.space_group_name_H-M   'P 1'
#
loop_
_entity.id
_entity.type
_entity.pdbx_description
1 polymer ?
#
loop_
_entity_poly.entity_id
_entity_poly.type
_entity_poly.pdbx_seq_one_letter_code
_entity_poly.pdbx_strand_id
1 'polypeptide(L)'
;MKIISKVNELQEAVKAFRQAGKSVGLVPTMGALHEGHKSLVERARRENDAVVVSCFLNPTQFNNKEDLRTYPRTAERDAAMLEACGVDVAFMPTVEEIYPEPDTREFDLGPVQQVMEGAMRPGHFNGVCQIVSKLFSWVMPDRAYFGEKDFQQIAVIRAMIKQLGFDIDIVQCPCVREDDGLAKSSRNVRLTPEVRKVAPQIYATLQRSLEFAKDHTVEQTHDWVVATIDAWPEMETEYVSM
;
A
#
# COMPACT_ATOMS: atom_id res chain seq x y z
N MET A 1 14.04 4.48 -18.19
CA MET A 1 12.66 4.65 -17.64
C MET A 1 12.02 5.90 -18.22
N LYS A 2 10.68 5.88 -18.48
CA LYS A 2 9.93 7.12 -18.81
C LYS A 2 9.22 7.62 -17.55
N ILE A 3 9.32 8.92 -17.26
CA ILE A 3 8.51 9.58 -16.23
C ILE A 3 7.34 10.24 -16.96
N ILE A 4 6.12 9.87 -16.56
CA ILE A 4 4.88 10.32 -17.20
C ILE A 4 3.99 10.95 -16.13
N SER A 5 3.41 12.10 -16.42
CA SER A 5 2.47 12.79 -15.53
C SER A 5 1.05 12.88 -16.08
N LYS A 6 0.82 12.50 -17.34
CA LYS A 6 -0.46 12.57 -18.03
C LYS A 6 -1.07 11.17 -18.25
N VAL A 7 -2.35 11.06 -18.03
CA VAL A 7 -3.09 9.78 -18.19
C VAL A 7 -3.05 9.30 -19.65
N ASN A 8 -3.23 10.20 -20.61
CA ASN A 8 -3.19 9.84 -22.03
C ASN A 8 -1.83 9.27 -22.45
N GLU A 9 -0.72 9.88 -21.98
CA GLU A 9 0.64 9.39 -22.25
C GLU A 9 0.89 8.02 -21.62
N LEU A 10 0.35 7.79 -20.39
CA LEU A 10 0.40 6.50 -19.75
C LEU A 10 -0.32 5.43 -20.58
N GLN A 11 -1.54 5.72 -21.04
CA GLN A 11 -2.33 4.80 -21.86
C GLN A 11 -1.65 4.51 -23.20
N GLU A 12 -1.01 5.51 -23.84
CA GLU A 12 -0.23 5.30 -25.06
C GLU A 12 0.99 4.40 -24.82
N ALA A 13 1.70 4.58 -23.71
CA ALA A 13 2.83 3.73 -23.34
C ALA A 13 2.40 2.27 -23.11
N VAL A 14 1.30 2.07 -22.37
CA VAL A 14 0.74 0.74 -22.11
C VAL A 14 0.26 0.08 -23.41
N LYS A 15 -0.43 0.83 -24.28
CA LYS A 15 -0.86 0.35 -25.60
C LYS A 15 0.33 -0.13 -26.43
N ALA A 16 1.45 0.57 -26.40
CA ALA A 16 2.67 0.16 -27.09
C ALA A 16 3.24 -1.16 -26.53
N PHE A 17 3.20 -1.36 -25.20
CA PHE A 17 3.58 -2.64 -24.59
C PHE A 17 2.69 -3.79 -25.06
N ARG A 18 1.36 -3.58 -25.05
CA ARG A 18 0.39 -4.59 -25.51
C ARG A 18 0.55 -4.94 -26.99
N GLN A 19 0.79 -3.95 -27.85
CA GLN A 19 1.06 -4.18 -29.27
C GLN A 19 2.35 -4.98 -29.51
N ALA A 20 3.32 -4.86 -28.60
CA ALA A 20 4.54 -5.64 -28.62
C ALA A 20 4.38 -7.03 -27.96
N GLY A 21 3.18 -7.44 -27.57
CA GLY A 21 2.88 -8.72 -26.93
C GLY A 21 3.42 -8.87 -25.51
N LYS A 22 3.74 -7.75 -24.83
CA LYS A 22 4.31 -7.74 -23.49
C LYS A 22 3.26 -7.89 -22.39
N SER A 23 3.60 -8.69 -21.39
CA SER A 23 2.91 -8.67 -20.09
C SER A 23 3.25 -7.39 -19.31
N VAL A 24 2.27 -6.85 -18.58
CA VAL A 24 2.40 -5.59 -17.83
C VAL A 24 2.13 -5.82 -16.35
N GLY A 25 3.12 -5.50 -15.51
CA GLY A 25 2.98 -5.44 -14.07
C GLY A 25 2.75 -4.01 -13.59
N LEU A 26 1.86 -3.84 -12.59
CA LEU A 26 1.59 -2.55 -11.96
C LEU A 26 1.94 -2.59 -10.47
N VAL A 27 2.65 -1.57 -9.99
CA VAL A 27 2.93 -1.36 -8.56
C VAL A 27 2.37 0.00 -8.13
N PRO A 28 1.17 0.04 -7.54
CA PRO A 28 0.60 1.29 -7.01
C PRO A 28 1.33 1.71 -5.73
N THR A 29 1.80 2.97 -5.68
CA THR A 29 2.42 3.56 -4.49
C THR A 29 1.99 5.01 -4.29
N MET A 30 2.22 5.53 -3.09
CA MET A 30 2.04 6.96 -2.80
C MET A 30 3.34 7.77 -2.89
N GLY A 31 4.41 7.21 -3.44
CA GLY A 31 5.74 7.80 -3.37
C GLY A 31 6.42 7.63 -2.01
N ALA A 32 7.49 8.39 -1.75
CA ALA A 32 8.36 8.22 -0.60
C ALA A 32 8.85 6.77 -0.44
N LEU A 33 9.42 6.25 -1.53
CA LEU A 33 9.75 4.84 -1.68
C LEU A 33 10.85 4.40 -0.71
N HIS A 34 10.76 3.16 -0.29
CA HIS A 34 11.71 2.47 0.60
C HIS A 34 11.88 1.01 0.16
N GLU A 35 12.77 0.25 0.82
CA GLU A 35 13.09 -1.14 0.47
C GLU A 35 11.84 -2.05 0.38
N GLY A 36 10.79 -1.78 1.16
CA GLY A 36 9.52 -2.49 1.03
C GLY A 36 8.86 -2.29 -0.35
N HIS A 37 8.83 -1.06 -0.87
CA HIS A 37 8.33 -0.79 -2.22
C HIS A 37 9.27 -1.37 -3.28
N LYS A 38 10.59 -1.25 -3.07
CA LYS A 38 11.59 -1.83 -3.97
C LYS A 38 11.39 -3.33 -4.16
N SER A 39 11.10 -4.08 -3.09
CA SER A 39 10.83 -5.52 -3.18
C SER A 39 9.63 -5.86 -4.06
N LEU A 40 8.56 -5.01 -4.04
CA LEU A 40 7.41 -5.15 -4.95
C LEU A 40 7.82 -4.93 -6.40
N VAL A 41 8.58 -3.85 -6.64
CA VAL A 41 9.05 -3.47 -7.99
C VAL A 41 9.97 -4.55 -8.58
N GLU A 42 10.93 -5.05 -7.80
CA GLU A 42 11.83 -6.12 -8.23
C GLU A 42 11.08 -7.42 -8.53
N ARG A 43 10.05 -7.75 -7.75
CA ARG A 43 9.18 -8.89 -8.03
C ARG A 43 8.39 -8.67 -9.31
N ALA A 44 7.78 -7.50 -9.49
CA ALA A 44 7.07 -7.14 -10.70
C ALA A 44 7.98 -7.23 -11.94
N ARG A 45 9.24 -6.77 -11.83
CA ARG A 45 10.23 -6.83 -12.92
C ARG A 45 10.60 -8.28 -13.30
N ARG A 46 10.68 -9.18 -12.33
CA ARG A 46 10.97 -10.60 -12.62
C ARG A 46 9.82 -11.34 -13.30
N GLU A 47 8.59 -10.91 -13.04
CA GLU A 47 7.37 -11.63 -13.44
C GLU A 47 6.68 -11.02 -14.67
N ASN A 48 7.14 -9.86 -15.19
CA ASN A 48 6.51 -9.19 -16.33
C ASN A 48 7.57 -8.60 -17.30
N ASP A 49 7.16 -8.44 -18.57
CA ASP A 49 7.98 -7.85 -19.62
C ASP A 49 8.04 -6.31 -19.56
N ALA A 50 7.01 -5.68 -18.98
CA ALA A 50 6.95 -4.25 -18.73
C ALA A 50 6.41 -3.98 -17.33
N VAL A 51 6.96 -2.96 -16.66
CA VAL A 51 6.57 -2.56 -15.30
C VAL A 51 6.20 -1.09 -15.27
N VAL A 52 5.01 -0.83 -14.76
CA VAL A 52 4.48 0.50 -14.46
C VAL A 52 4.44 0.66 -12.94
N VAL A 53 5.01 1.74 -12.42
CA VAL A 53 4.90 2.12 -11.01
C VAL A 53 4.22 3.47 -10.90
N SER A 54 3.14 3.57 -10.13
CA SER A 54 2.57 4.88 -9.81
C SER A 54 3.17 5.43 -8.51
N CYS A 55 3.51 6.71 -8.50
CA CYS A 55 3.88 7.48 -7.32
C CYS A 55 2.90 8.65 -7.20
N PHE A 56 1.79 8.42 -6.52
CA PHE A 56 0.72 9.41 -6.39
C PHE A 56 0.18 9.47 -4.96
N LEU A 57 0.40 10.60 -4.29
CA LEU A 57 -0.14 10.86 -2.96
C LEU A 57 -1.63 11.18 -3.08
N ASN A 58 -2.47 10.14 -2.97
CA ASN A 58 -3.90 10.22 -3.17
C ASN A 58 -4.62 10.90 -1.99
N PRO A 59 -5.18 12.12 -2.15
CA PRO A 59 -5.79 12.82 -1.04
C PRO A 59 -7.10 12.18 -0.55
N THR A 60 -7.83 11.46 -1.42
CA THR A 60 -9.16 10.93 -1.08
C THR A 60 -9.12 9.77 -0.08
N GLN A 61 -7.96 9.12 0.10
CA GLN A 61 -7.77 8.05 1.08
C GLN A 61 -7.27 8.52 2.46
N PHE A 62 -7.05 9.84 2.64
CA PHE A 62 -6.62 10.41 3.91
C PHE A 62 -7.81 10.97 4.67
N ASN A 63 -8.19 10.34 5.77
CA ASN A 63 -9.15 10.85 6.72
C ASN A 63 -8.55 11.88 7.69
N ASN A 64 -7.22 11.90 7.86
CA ASN A 64 -6.47 12.87 8.65
C ASN A 64 -5.71 13.83 7.73
N LYS A 65 -6.07 15.11 7.76
CA LYS A 65 -5.44 16.18 6.94
C LYS A 65 -3.98 16.42 7.32
N GLU A 66 -3.63 16.24 8.59
CA GLU A 66 -2.25 16.41 9.06
C GLU A 66 -1.35 15.26 8.54
N ASP A 67 -1.85 14.03 8.50
CA ASP A 67 -1.13 12.91 7.90
C ASP A 67 -0.86 13.13 6.40
N LEU A 68 -1.84 13.67 5.66
CA LEU A 68 -1.64 14.07 4.26
C LEU A 68 -0.60 15.20 4.12
N ARG A 69 -0.67 16.21 4.99
CA ARG A 69 0.23 17.37 4.94
C ARG A 69 1.69 16.98 5.21
N THR A 70 1.90 16.13 6.19
CA THR A 70 3.23 15.71 6.65
C THR A 70 3.76 14.46 5.97
N TYR A 71 2.99 13.87 5.04
CA TYR A 71 3.46 12.71 4.30
C TYR A 71 4.71 13.05 3.48
N PRO A 72 5.79 12.25 3.53
CA PRO A 72 7.03 12.54 2.81
C PRO A 72 6.82 12.64 1.30
N ARG A 73 7.56 13.55 0.66
CA ARG A 73 7.57 13.75 -0.79
C ARG A 73 9.01 13.75 -1.27
N THR A 74 9.39 12.74 -2.07
CA THR A 74 10.77 12.47 -2.47
C THR A 74 10.85 12.07 -3.95
N ALA A 75 10.17 12.83 -4.83
CA ALA A 75 9.99 12.46 -6.24
C ALA A 75 11.29 12.13 -6.99
N GLU A 76 12.36 12.92 -6.79
CA GLU A 76 13.66 12.69 -7.44
C GLU A 76 14.31 11.39 -6.95
N ARG A 77 14.30 11.15 -5.63
CA ARG A 77 14.81 9.92 -5.02
C ARG A 77 13.99 8.71 -5.45
N ASP A 78 12.69 8.85 -5.52
CA ASP A 78 11.77 7.81 -5.97
C ASP A 78 12.07 7.44 -7.44
N ALA A 79 12.21 8.44 -8.32
CA ALA A 79 12.55 8.23 -9.72
C ALA A 79 13.90 7.49 -9.88
N ALA A 80 14.92 7.90 -9.13
CA ALA A 80 16.24 7.26 -9.19
C ALA A 80 16.18 5.78 -8.72
N MET A 81 15.39 5.48 -7.66
CA MET A 81 15.18 4.09 -7.20
C MET A 81 14.47 3.26 -8.26
N LEU A 82 13.41 3.79 -8.87
CA LEU A 82 12.65 3.07 -9.89
C LEU A 82 13.48 2.81 -11.14
N GLU A 83 14.31 3.76 -11.56
CA GLU A 83 15.22 3.59 -12.68
C GLU A 83 16.26 2.51 -12.42
N ALA A 84 16.84 2.49 -11.21
CA ALA A 84 17.77 1.44 -10.78
C ALA A 84 17.14 0.03 -10.73
N CYS A 85 15.82 -0.05 -10.48
CA CYS A 85 15.06 -1.31 -10.51
C CYS A 85 14.63 -1.74 -11.91
N GLY A 86 14.94 -0.97 -12.97
CA GLY A 86 14.58 -1.29 -14.34
C GLY A 86 13.09 -1.11 -14.67
N VAL A 87 12.42 -0.17 -14.02
CA VAL A 87 11.02 0.19 -14.31
C VAL A 87 10.93 0.82 -15.69
N ASP A 88 9.90 0.48 -16.46
CA ASP A 88 9.67 1.03 -17.80
C ASP A 88 8.99 2.41 -17.73
N VAL A 89 7.98 2.53 -16.85
CA VAL A 89 7.20 3.77 -16.68
C VAL A 89 7.02 4.08 -15.19
N ALA A 90 7.43 5.27 -14.76
CA ALA A 90 7.06 5.90 -13.51
C ALA A 90 5.92 6.89 -13.77
N PHE A 91 4.72 6.60 -13.28
CA PHE A 91 3.57 7.48 -13.40
C PHE A 91 3.48 8.38 -12.16
N MET A 92 3.76 9.67 -12.35
CA MET A 92 3.83 10.68 -11.28
C MET A 92 2.89 11.86 -11.60
N PRO A 93 1.56 11.65 -11.54
CA PRO A 93 0.57 12.67 -11.89
C PRO A 93 0.35 13.70 -10.78
N THR A 94 -0.30 14.81 -11.13
CA THR A 94 -0.85 15.76 -10.15
C THR A 94 -2.27 15.31 -9.70
N VAL A 95 -2.78 15.97 -8.66
CA VAL A 95 -4.15 15.71 -8.17
C VAL A 95 -5.18 16.11 -9.24
N GLU A 96 -4.96 17.23 -9.93
CA GLU A 96 -5.84 17.75 -10.97
C GLU A 96 -5.89 16.82 -12.20
N GLU A 97 -4.80 16.11 -12.49
CA GLU A 97 -4.79 15.11 -13.56
C GLU A 97 -5.64 13.89 -13.23
N ILE A 98 -5.55 13.43 -11.97
CA ILE A 98 -6.30 12.24 -11.50
C ILE A 98 -7.77 12.58 -11.24
N TYR A 99 -8.01 13.76 -10.67
CA TYR A 99 -9.32 14.25 -10.25
C TYR A 99 -9.59 15.64 -10.83
N PRO A 100 -9.83 15.75 -12.17
CA PRO A 100 -10.27 17.01 -12.77
C PRO A 100 -11.62 17.47 -12.20
N GLU A 101 -12.42 16.50 -11.73
CA GLU A 101 -13.64 16.69 -10.95
C GLU A 101 -13.63 15.74 -9.75
N PRO A 102 -14.36 16.06 -8.66
CA PRO A 102 -14.47 15.17 -7.50
C PRO A 102 -14.98 13.78 -7.90
N ASP A 103 -14.31 12.73 -7.43
CA ASP A 103 -14.74 11.36 -7.62
C ASP A 103 -15.78 11.00 -6.55
N THR A 104 -17.04 10.91 -6.94
CA THR A 104 -18.17 10.63 -6.04
C THR A 104 -18.56 9.15 -6.02
N ARG A 105 -17.76 8.27 -6.67
CA ARG A 105 -18.05 6.84 -6.67
C ARG A 105 -17.91 6.27 -5.26
N GLU A 106 -18.87 5.46 -4.89
CA GLU A 106 -18.85 4.65 -3.67
C GLU A 106 -18.78 3.17 -4.03
N PHE A 107 -18.00 2.42 -3.25
CA PHE A 107 -17.81 0.99 -3.45
C PHE A 107 -18.43 0.23 -2.29
N ASP A 108 -19.32 -0.69 -2.60
CA ASP A 108 -19.81 -1.66 -1.61
C ASP A 108 -18.85 -2.84 -1.55
N LEU A 109 -18.00 -2.82 -0.55
CA LEU A 109 -16.98 -3.84 -0.34
C LEU A 109 -17.41 -4.90 0.70
N GLY A 110 -18.65 -4.80 1.18
CA GLY A 110 -19.18 -5.67 2.20
C GLY A 110 -18.47 -5.53 3.56
N PRO A 111 -18.49 -6.59 4.40
CA PRO A 111 -17.95 -6.52 5.77
C PRO A 111 -16.48 -6.14 5.86
N VAL A 112 -15.68 -6.40 4.82
CA VAL A 112 -14.23 -6.13 4.83
C VAL A 112 -13.89 -4.65 5.04
N GLN A 113 -14.79 -3.73 4.73
CA GLN A 113 -14.59 -2.28 4.95
C GLN A 113 -15.09 -1.77 6.31
N GLN A 114 -15.71 -2.63 7.13
CA GLN A 114 -16.39 -2.23 8.36
C GLN A 114 -15.62 -2.62 9.63
N VAL A 115 -14.50 -3.32 9.50
CA VAL A 115 -13.68 -3.82 10.60
C VAL A 115 -12.26 -3.26 10.51
N MET A 116 -11.47 -3.38 11.57
CA MET A 116 -10.05 -3.02 11.62
C MET A 116 -9.83 -1.57 11.10
N GLU A 117 -8.93 -1.37 10.15
CA GLU A 117 -8.67 -0.05 9.51
C GLU A 117 -9.94 0.59 8.93
N GLY A 118 -10.87 -0.22 8.42
CA GLY A 118 -12.13 0.32 7.88
C GLY A 118 -13.01 0.97 8.92
N ALA A 119 -13.07 0.41 10.13
CA ALA A 119 -13.78 0.99 11.27
C ALA A 119 -13.05 2.23 11.82
N MET A 120 -11.71 2.17 11.93
CA MET A 120 -10.88 3.23 12.51
C MET A 120 -10.66 4.41 11.55
N ARG A 121 -10.77 4.17 10.24
CA ARG A 121 -10.51 5.16 9.19
C ARG A 121 -11.68 5.27 8.19
N PRO A 122 -12.83 5.84 8.59
CA PRO A 122 -13.99 5.98 7.71
C PRO A 122 -13.64 6.66 6.38
N GLY A 123 -14.08 6.08 5.26
CA GLY A 123 -13.83 6.57 3.91
C GLY A 123 -12.46 6.18 3.31
N HIS A 124 -11.51 5.69 4.11
CA HIS A 124 -10.18 5.33 3.64
C HIS A 124 -10.22 4.33 2.47
N PHE A 125 -10.89 3.21 2.64
CA PHE A 125 -10.95 2.17 1.62
C PHE A 125 -11.73 2.57 0.38
N ASN A 126 -12.74 3.45 0.53
CA ASN A 126 -13.39 4.04 -0.64
C ASN A 126 -12.40 4.86 -1.47
N GLY A 127 -11.60 5.70 -0.82
CA GLY A 127 -10.53 6.47 -1.48
C GLY A 127 -9.46 5.58 -2.14
N VAL A 128 -9.09 4.46 -1.51
CA VAL A 128 -8.20 3.46 -2.12
C VAL A 128 -8.81 2.88 -3.38
N CYS A 129 -10.09 2.48 -3.32
CA CYS A 129 -10.78 1.93 -4.49
C CYS A 129 -10.94 2.95 -5.62
N GLN A 130 -11.19 4.22 -5.31
CA GLN A 130 -11.25 5.29 -6.31
C GLN A 130 -9.98 5.38 -7.13
N ILE A 131 -8.81 5.46 -6.49
CA ILE A 131 -7.54 5.57 -7.22
C ILE A 131 -7.12 4.25 -7.87
N VAL A 132 -7.23 3.12 -7.17
CA VAL A 132 -6.76 1.83 -7.71
C VAL A 132 -7.60 1.40 -8.92
N SER A 133 -8.93 1.61 -8.89
CA SER A 133 -9.79 1.32 -10.04
C SER A 133 -9.44 2.18 -11.27
N LYS A 134 -9.09 3.47 -11.08
CA LYS A 134 -8.59 4.33 -12.16
C LYS A 134 -7.28 3.79 -12.75
N LEU A 135 -6.30 3.46 -11.89
CA LEU A 135 -5.02 2.89 -12.33
C LEU A 135 -5.23 1.57 -13.08
N PHE A 136 -6.12 0.70 -12.60
CA PHE A 136 -6.46 -0.55 -13.29
C PHE A 136 -7.11 -0.30 -14.66
N SER A 137 -8.00 0.68 -14.77
CA SER A 137 -8.65 1.03 -16.05
C SER A 137 -7.66 1.63 -17.06
N TRP A 138 -6.65 2.39 -16.61
CA TRP A 138 -5.69 3.03 -17.50
C TRP A 138 -4.55 2.09 -17.91
N VAL A 139 -4.10 1.23 -17.00
CA VAL A 139 -2.96 0.32 -17.22
C VAL A 139 -3.41 -1.06 -17.69
N MET A 140 -4.61 -1.52 -17.28
CA MET A 140 -5.10 -2.89 -17.52
C MET A 140 -3.98 -3.93 -17.33
N PRO A 141 -3.35 -3.99 -16.13
CA PRO A 141 -2.19 -4.83 -15.91
C PRO A 141 -2.58 -6.32 -15.90
N ASP A 142 -1.66 -7.21 -16.26
CA ASP A 142 -1.84 -8.64 -16.02
C ASP A 142 -1.73 -8.96 -14.54
N ARG A 143 -0.80 -8.28 -13.84
CA ARG A 143 -0.56 -8.43 -12.40
C ARG A 143 -0.41 -7.09 -11.71
N ALA A 144 -0.99 -6.98 -10.51
CA ALA A 144 -0.79 -5.82 -9.64
C ALA A 144 -0.24 -6.27 -8.28
N TYR A 145 0.80 -5.58 -7.79
CA TYR A 145 1.61 -6.00 -6.65
C TYR A 145 1.31 -5.15 -5.41
N PHE A 146 0.98 -5.81 -4.30
CA PHE A 146 0.65 -5.18 -3.02
C PHE A 146 1.36 -5.87 -1.86
N GLY A 147 1.78 -5.10 -0.86
CA GLY A 147 2.48 -5.61 0.31
C GLY A 147 1.52 -6.09 1.40
N GLU A 148 1.86 -7.23 2.02
CA GLU A 148 1.11 -7.81 3.15
C GLU A 148 1.06 -6.93 4.39
N LYS A 149 1.93 -5.94 4.49
CA LYS A 149 1.84 -4.93 5.55
C LYS A 149 0.45 -4.30 5.62
N ASP A 150 -0.15 -4.04 4.47
CA ASP A 150 -1.49 -3.48 4.35
C ASP A 150 -2.48 -4.59 3.93
N PHE A 151 -2.55 -5.67 4.74
CA PHE A 151 -3.25 -6.91 4.43
C PHE A 151 -4.73 -6.69 4.10
N GLN A 152 -5.43 -5.89 4.91
CA GLN A 152 -6.85 -5.60 4.67
C GLN A 152 -7.07 -4.84 3.34
N GLN A 153 -6.15 -3.98 2.94
CA GLN A 153 -6.19 -3.32 1.62
C GLN A 153 -6.20 -4.35 0.48
N ILE A 154 -5.44 -5.44 0.59
CA ILE A 154 -5.45 -6.50 -0.43
C ILE A 154 -6.83 -7.16 -0.52
N ALA A 155 -7.47 -7.44 0.61
CA ALA A 155 -8.83 -7.99 0.64
C ALA A 155 -9.86 -7.03 0.02
N VAL A 156 -9.75 -5.74 0.34
CA VAL A 156 -10.58 -4.66 -0.23
C VAL A 156 -10.41 -4.58 -1.75
N ILE A 157 -9.17 -4.60 -2.24
CA ILE A 157 -8.89 -4.54 -3.69
C ILE A 157 -9.44 -5.78 -4.41
N ARG A 158 -9.34 -6.96 -3.82
CA ARG A 158 -9.95 -8.18 -4.38
C ARG A 158 -11.48 -8.08 -4.46
N ALA A 159 -12.12 -7.50 -3.43
CA ALA A 159 -13.57 -7.25 -3.47
C ALA A 159 -13.94 -6.25 -4.59
N MET A 160 -13.18 -5.17 -4.74
CA MET A 160 -13.34 -4.18 -5.81
C MET A 160 -13.17 -4.80 -7.21
N ILE A 161 -12.15 -5.62 -7.41
CA ILE A 161 -11.91 -6.34 -8.68
C ILE A 161 -13.13 -7.17 -9.05
N LYS A 162 -13.66 -7.94 -8.10
CA LYS A 162 -14.85 -8.76 -8.30
C LYS A 162 -16.08 -7.91 -8.64
N GLN A 163 -16.26 -6.79 -7.95
CA GLN A 163 -17.40 -5.87 -8.18
C GLN A 163 -17.33 -5.22 -9.57
N LEU A 164 -16.13 -4.82 -10.02
CA LEU A 164 -15.94 -4.11 -11.28
C LEU A 164 -15.66 -5.03 -12.49
N GLY A 165 -15.47 -6.32 -12.25
CA GLY A 165 -15.18 -7.30 -13.31
C GLY A 165 -13.81 -7.14 -13.96
N PHE A 166 -12.79 -6.68 -13.22
CA PHE A 166 -11.43 -6.67 -13.73
C PHE A 166 -10.83 -8.08 -13.79
N ASP A 167 -10.08 -8.36 -14.83
CA ASP A 167 -9.29 -9.60 -15.00
C ASP A 167 -7.82 -9.27 -14.70
N ILE A 168 -7.47 -9.21 -13.43
CA ILE A 168 -6.15 -8.81 -12.93
C ILE A 168 -5.74 -9.72 -11.78
N ASP A 169 -4.56 -10.31 -11.88
CA ASP A 169 -3.97 -11.08 -10.79
C ASP A 169 -3.40 -10.17 -9.70
N ILE A 170 -3.88 -10.31 -8.47
CA ILE A 170 -3.32 -9.61 -7.30
C ILE A 170 -2.20 -10.44 -6.68
N VAL A 171 -0.99 -9.95 -6.85
CA VAL A 171 0.22 -10.56 -6.28
C VAL A 171 0.49 -9.97 -4.90
N GLN A 172 0.31 -10.79 -3.90
CA GLN A 172 0.60 -10.48 -2.51
C GLN A 172 2.09 -10.68 -2.24
N CYS A 173 2.74 -9.68 -1.66
CA CYS A 173 4.18 -9.69 -1.41
C CYS A 173 4.48 -9.59 0.09
N PRO A 174 5.44 -10.35 0.62
CA PRO A 174 5.78 -10.37 2.03
C PRO A 174 6.14 -8.99 2.59
N CYS A 175 5.82 -8.78 3.87
CA CYS A 175 6.19 -7.56 4.58
C CYS A 175 7.70 -7.48 4.78
N VAL A 176 8.35 -6.46 4.22
CA VAL A 176 9.78 -6.18 4.46
C VAL A 176 9.94 -5.41 5.76
N ARG A 177 10.89 -5.83 6.58
CA ARG A 177 11.16 -5.24 7.91
C ARG A 177 12.58 -4.72 7.99
N GLU A 178 12.80 -3.84 8.96
CA GLU A 178 14.14 -3.48 9.43
C GLU A 178 14.76 -4.68 10.18
N ASP A 179 16.07 -4.66 10.42
CA ASP A 179 16.79 -5.74 11.12
C ASP A 179 16.26 -6.00 12.54
N ASP A 180 15.66 -4.99 13.17
CA ASP A 180 15.02 -5.08 14.49
C ASP A 180 13.54 -5.53 14.45
N GLY A 181 13.01 -5.85 13.26
CA GLY A 181 11.65 -6.35 13.07
C GLY A 181 10.59 -5.29 12.75
N LEU A 182 10.90 -4.00 12.90
CA LEU A 182 9.94 -2.94 12.53
C LEU A 182 9.59 -3.01 11.05
N ALA A 183 8.30 -3.06 10.70
CA ALA A 183 7.87 -3.03 9.31
C ALA A 183 8.33 -1.74 8.61
N LYS A 184 8.90 -1.85 7.41
CA LYS A 184 9.29 -0.68 6.63
C LYS A 184 8.06 0.14 6.22
N SER A 185 8.13 1.44 6.50
CA SER A 185 7.06 2.39 6.20
C SER A 185 7.64 3.77 5.89
N SER A 186 7.03 4.48 4.94
CA SER A 186 7.37 5.88 4.65
C SER A 186 7.15 6.79 5.87
N ARG A 187 6.29 6.37 6.82
CA ARG A 187 6.04 7.11 8.06
C ARG A 187 7.11 6.91 9.13
N ASN A 188 7.99 5.92 9.02
CA ASN A 188 9.02 5.65 10.03
C ASN A 188 10.00 6.83 10.21
N VAL A 189 10.22 7.65 9.18
CA VAL A 189 11.05 8.86 9.28
C VAL A 189 10.47 9.95 10.19
N ARG A 190 9.21 9.80 10.61
CA ARG A 190 8.51 10.73 11.51
C ARG A 190 8.61 10.31 12.99
N LEU A 191 9.10 9.10 13.26
CA LEU A 191 9.28 8.62 14.64
C LEU A 191 10.40 9.41 15.31
N THR A 192 10.16 9.86 16.55
CA THR A 192 11.24 10.39 17.38
C THR A 192 12.23 9.28 17.72
N PRO A 193 13.48 9.58 18.09
CA PRO A 193 14.45 8.56 18.49
C PRO A 193 13.95 7.64 19.61
N GLU A 194 13.16 8.18 20.55
CA GLU A 194 12.55 7.45 21.67
C GLU A 194 11.52 6.45 21.17
N VAL A 195 10.55 6.90 20.40
CA VAL A 195 9.49 6.06 19.80
C VAL A 195 10.11 5.03 18.86
N ARG A 196 11.13 5.41 18.06
CA ARG A 196 11.80 4.48 17.14
C ARG A 196 12.44 3.28 17.87
N LYS A 197 12.95 3.48 19.10
CA LYS A 197 13.55 2.39 19.90
C LYS A 197 12.53 1.36 20.36
N VAL A 198 11.30 1.79 20.66
CA VAL A 198 10.25 0.91 21.18
C VAL A 198 9.34 0.35 20.09
N ALA A 199 9.22 1.01 18.94
CA ALA A 199 8.37 0.58 17.83
C ALA A 199 8.58 -0.90 17.39
N PRO A 200 9.79 -1.50 17.41
CA PRO A 200 9.99 -2.91 17.12
C PRO A 200 9.26 -3.87 18.07
N GLN A 201 8.90 -3.40 19.29
CA GLN A 201 8.18 -4.21 20.26
C GLN A 201 6.80 -4.63 19.78
N ILE A 202 6.18 -3.89 18.84
CA ILE A 202 4.93 -4.29 18.20
C ILE A 202 5.09 -5.66 17.55
N TYR A 203 6.06 -5.81 16.66
CA TYR A 203 6.29 -7.09 15.98
C TYR A 203 6.79 -8.19 16.92
N ALA A 204 7.69 -7.84 17.84
CA ALA A 204 8.18 -8.78 18.85
C ALA A 204 7.03 -9.32 19.74
N THR A 205 6.05 -8.47 20.08
CA THR A 205 4.86 -8.88 20.85
C THR A 205 3.97 -9.80 20.01
N LEU A 206 3.73 -9.46 18.74
CA LEU A 206 2.96 -10.32 17.82
C LEU A 206 3.64 -11.69 17.63
N GLN A 207 4.97 -11.75 17.54
CA GLN A 207 5.67 -13.04 17.46
C GLN A 207 5.52 -13.85 18.76
N ARG A 208 5.63 -13.23 19.92
CA ARG A 208 5.45 -13.89 21.22
C ARG A 208 4.00 -14.34 21.44
N SER A 209 3.01 -13.64 20.87
CA SER A 209 1.61 -14.03 20.98
C SER A 209 1.32 -15.39 20.36
N LEU A 210 2.07 -15.81 19.34
CA LEU A 210 1.93 -17.14 18.73
C LEU A 210 2.27 -18.28 19.73
N GLU A 211 3.24 -18.06 20.60
CA GLU A 211 3.57 -19.02 21.67
C GLU A 211 2.54 -18.94 22.79
N PHE A 212 2.16 -17.73 23.20
CA PHE A 212 1.18 -17.51 24.26
C PHE A 212 -0.18 -18.15 23.92
N ALA A 213 -0.60 -18.05 22.66
CA ALA A 213 -1.87 -18.62 22.17
C ALA A 213 -1.94 -20.16 22.23
N LYS A 214 -0.81 -20.87 22.38
CA LYS A 214 -0.83 -22.34 22.47
C LYS A 214 -1.56 -22.85 23.71
N ASP A 215 -1.51 -22.11 24.81
CA ASP A 215 -2.05 -22.49 26.11
C ASP A 215 -3.16 -21.54 26.61
N HIS A 216 -3.57 -20.57 25.78
CA HIS A 216 -4.53 -19.53 26.15
C HIS A 216 -5.63 -19.37 25.09
N THR A 217 -6.78 -18.84 25.51
CA THR A 217 -7.88 -18.52 24.58
C THR A 217 -7.54 -17.34 23.69
N VAL A 218 -8.32 -17.14 22.61
CA VAL A 218 -8.20 -15.96 21.73
C VAL A 218 -8.36 -14.67 22.52
N GLU A 219 -9.35 -14.59 23.42
CA GLU A 219 -9.59 -13.43 24.27
C GLU A 219 -8.40 -13.14 25.20
N GLN A 220 -7.88 -14.17 25.89
CA GLN A 220 -6.70 -14.02 26.74
C GLN A 220 -5.47 -13.58 25.95
N THR A 221 -5.30 -14.08 24.73
CA THR A 221 -4.17 -13.72 23.87
C THR A 221 -4.31 -12.28 23.39
N HIS A 222 -5.52 -11.86 23.00
CA HIS A 222 -5.84 -10.47 22.64
C HIS A 222 -5.48 -9.53 23.79
N ASP A 223 -6.01 -9.76 24.98
CA ASP A 223 -5.78 -8.89 26.15
C ASP A 223 -4.31 -8.83 26.54
N TRP A 224 -3.60 -9.97 26.42
CA TRP A 224 -2.17 -10.01 26.67
C TRP A 224 -1.38 -9.17 25.66
N VAL A 225 -1.74 -9.19 24.37
CA VAL A 225 -1.10 -8.36 23.33
C VAL A 225 -1.31 -6.88 23.62
N VAL A 226 -2.56 -6.49 23.88
CA VAL A 226 -2.90 -5.08 24.20
C VAL A 226 -2.11 -4.62 25.43
N ALA A 227 -2.20 -5.36 26.54
CA ALA A 227 -1.50 -5.00 27.78
C ALA A 227 0.02 -4.95 27.62
N THR A 228 0.60 -5.81 26.77
CA THR A 228 2.05 -5.85 26.53
C THR A 228 2.51 -4.64 25.69
N ILE A 229 1.71 -4.19 24.71
CA ILE A 229 2.03 -3.02 23.90
C ILE A 229 1.82 -1.74 24.72
N ASP A 230 0.69 -1.61 25.42
CA ASP A 230 0.34 -0.42 26.19
C ASP A 230 1.19 -0.26 27.48
N ALA A 231 1.99 -1.28 27.85
CA ALA A 231 2.99 -1.13 28.90
C ALA A 231 4.14 -0.17 28.53
N TRP A 232 4.30 0.18 27.24
CA TRP A 232 5.25 1.15 26.76
C TRP A 232 4.61 2.54 26.72
N PRO A 233 5.09 3.53 27.48
CA PRO A 233 4.47 4.87 27.54
C PRO A 233 4.38 5.59 26.19
N GLU A 234 5.21 5.20 25.21
CA GLU A 234 5.26 5.78 23.87
C GLU A 234 4.26 5.15 22.89
N MET A 235 3.52 4.12 23.32
CA MET A 235 2.59 3.37 22.47
C MET A 235 1.19 3.33 23.09
N GLU A 236 0.20 3.32 22.23
CA GLU A 236 -1.21 3.10 22.56
C GLU A 236 -1.82 2.19 21.50
N THR A 237 -2.49 1.12 21.93
CA THR A 237 -3.12 0.17 21.03
C THR A 237 -4.47 0.69 20.55
N GLU A 238 -4.59 1.01 19.29
CA GLU A 238 -5.86 1.41 18.68
C GLU A 238 -6.80 0.21 18.49
N TYR A 239 -6.28 -0.91 18.00
CA TYR A 239 -6.99 -2.20 17.96
C TYR A 239 -6.03 -3.37 17.77
N VAL A 240 -6.47 -4.55 18.17
CA VAL A 240 -5.90 -5.86 17.82
C VAL A 240 -7.01 -6.71 17.25
N SER A 241 -6.74 -7.47 16.19
CA SER A 241 -7.68 -8.42 15.60
C SER A 241 -7.01 -9.79 15.47
N MET A 242 -7.72 -10.84 15.86
CA MET A 242 -7.28 -12.22 15.83
C MET A 242 -8.31 -13.12 15.15
#